data_e63e58724b225e22076867acf3c0d63b
#
_entry.id   e63e58724b225e22076867acf3c0d63b
#
_cell.length_a   1.000
_cell.length_b   1.000
_cell.length_c   1.000
_cell.angle_alpha   90.00
_cell.angle_beta   90.00
_cell.angle_gamma   90.00
#
_symmetry.space_group_name_H-M   'P 1'
#
loop_
_entity.id
_entity.type
_entity.pdbx_description
1 polymer ?
#
loop_
_entity_poly.entity_id
_entity_poly.type
_entity_poly.pdbx_seq_one_letter_code
_entity_poly.pdbx_strand_id
1 'polypeptide(L)'
;MARDSKPTTRRSVLKKGGIAVGIGMGLAGCSGNSGGGGAETDSGSTNSGATTSADNGSEEVDITFATTQPPENVSVQAAQEHFIDVIEEETGGRISVSLEAATLGGTEDNLDALEAGTVDILHESPTALSQRFASEYSFAGDPFVIEDMEHYSAVNEEYLKPEDGLNGILLDNGIRLGDAFYVGNRSFTSNTSVTSPEDVQGLKLRLPQYDTWTSVWDEIGADVTPVAYDELYSALQTGVVDASEGPISQFLAVSLYEVQTHFSVTSHLLDTKHFLYNEEFYQGLSDSDVELITSTAADAVQGMTEDIKSREEELYAQAEEEGTTVVPAEDVDRAAFVEAGQPALEELSESKWAVSISDVQDLA
;
A
#
# COMPACT_ATOMS: atom_id res chain seq x y z
N MET A 1 6.92 41.96 -48.03
CA MET A 1 6.90 40.76 -48.92
C MET A 1 6.48 39.58 -48.11
N ALA A 2 5.25 39.18 -48.36
CA ALA A 2 4.60 38.05 -47.70
C ALA A 2 5.06 36.73 -48.35
N ARG A 3 5.16 35.64 -47.60
CA ARG A 3 4.97 34.28 -48.07
C ARG A 3 4.32 33.43 -47.00
N ASP A 4 3.05 33.16 -47.25
CA ASP A 4 2.26 32.08 -46.67
C ASP A 4 2.87 30.70 -46.97
N SER A 5 2.76 29.78 -46.02
CA SER A 5 2.73 28.35 -46.32
C SER A 5 1.82 27.63 -45.30
N LYS A 6 0.75 27.03 -45.83
CA LYS A 6 -0.30 26.28 -45.18
C LYS A 6 0.15 24.89 -44.72
N PRO A 7 -0.49 24.29 -43.71
CA PRO A 7 -0.21 22.93 -43.24
C PRO A 7 -0.87 21.87 -44.11
N THR A 8 -0.15 20.77 -44.35
CA THR A 8 -0.61 19.62 -45.13
C THR A 8 -1.17 18.54 -44.19
N THR A 9 -2.47 18.32 -44.28
CA THR A 9 -3.20 17.22 -43.67
C THR A 9 -2.91 15.91 -44.39
N ARG A 10 -2.46 14.87 -43.71
CA ARG A 10 -2.44 13.50 -44.23
C ARG A 10 -3.48 12.64 -43.52
N ARG A 11 -4.54 12.29 -44.28
CA ARG A 11 -5.51 11.24 -43.94
C ARG A 11 -4.85 9.88 -44.11
N SER A 12 -4.94 9.01 -43.12
CA SER A 12 -4.62 7.60 -43.25
C SER A 12 -5.88 6.75 -43.47
N VAL A 13 -5.74 5.80 -44.34
CA VAL A 13 -6.78 4.94 -44.91
C VAL A 13 -6.99 3.72 -44.00
N LEU A 14 -8.25 3.44 -43.66
CA LEU A 14 -8.70 2.16 -43.10
C LEU A 14 -8.55 1.05 -44.12
N LYS A 15 -7.97 -0.08 -43.77
CA LYS A 15 -8.19 -1.37 -44.40
C LYS A 15 -8.94 -2.32 -43.48
N LYS A 16 -10.19 -2.57 -43.86
CA LYS A 16 -11.02 -3.68 -43.37
C LYS A 16 -10.54 -4.97 -44.04
N GLY A 17 -10.37 -6.03 -43.24
CA GLY A 17 -10.22 -7.39 -43.71
C GLY A 17 -11.03 -8.31 -42.82
N GLY A 18 -12.21 -8.69 -43.26
CA GLY A 18 -13.04 -9.72 -42.65
C GLY A 18 -12.72 -11.09 -43.24
N ILE A 19 -12.78 -12.11 -42.39
CA ILE A 19 -12.97 -13.50 -42.83
C ILE A 19 -14.02 -14.12 -41.93
N ALA A 20 -15.08 -14.58 -42.56
CA ALA A 20 -16.19 -15.33 -41.97
C ALA A 20 -15.96 -16.83 -42.25
N VAL A 21 -16.78 -17.62 -41.58
CA VAL A 21 -17.26 -18.98 -41.89
C VAL A 21 -16.67 -20.13 -41.06
N GLY A 22 -17.62 -20.80 -40.41
CA GLY A 22 -17.61 -22.21 -40.17
C GLY A 22 -18.64 -22.67 -39.12
N ILE A 23 -19.89 -22.82 -39.56
CA ILE A 23 -20.97 -23.48 -38.82
C ILE A 23 -20.77 -25.00 -38.94
N GLY A 24 -20.86 -25.70 -37.80
CA GLY A 24 -20.90 -27.16 -37.75
C GLY A 24 -21.95 -27.63 -36.73
N MET A 25 -23.17 -27.85 -37.17
CA MET A 25 -24.21 -28.58 -36.46
C MET A 25 -23.92 -30.08 -36.48
N GLY A 26 -24.10 -30.73 -35.34
CA GLY A 26 -24.17 -32.20 -35.26
C GLY A 26 -25.19 -32.60 -34.21
N LEU A 27 -26.40 -32.92 -34.68
CA LEU A 27 -27.50 -33.55 -33.94
C LEU A 27 -27.40 -35.08 -34.02
N ALA A 28 -27.98 -35.70 -33.01
CA ALA A 28 -28.52 -37.09 -32.94
C ALA A 28 -27.81 -37.94 -31.88
N GLY A 29 -28.48 -38.67 -31.09
CA GLY A 29 -29.84 -39.17 -31.08
C GLY A 29 -30.17 -39.99 -29.83
N CYS A 30 -31.43 -40.19 -29.65
CA CYS A 30 -32.21 -40.87 -28.62
C CYS A 30 -31.94 -42.38 -28.42
N SER A 31 -32.29 -42.87 -27.28
CA SER A 31 -33.27 -43.87 -26.92
C SER A 31 -32.83 -44.58 -25.64
N GLY A 32 -33.55 -44.69 -24.57
CA GLY A 32 -34.89 -45.20 -24.41
C GLY A 32 -34.81 -46.67 -23.98
N ASN A 33 -35.07 -46.97 -22.74
CA ASN A 33 -36.02 -48.03 -22.41
C ASN A 33 -36.38 -48.10 -20.92
N SER A 34 -37.61 -48.36 -20.70
CA SER A 34 -38.46 -48.51 -19.55
C SER A 34 -38.37 -49.87 -18.81
N GLY A 35 -38.78 -49.86 -17.58
CA GLY A 35 -39.29 -51.02 -16.83
C GLY A 35 -38.89 -50.95 -15.38
N GLY A 36 -39.66 -50.80 -14.38
CA GLY A 36 -41.00 -51.26 -14.08
C GLY A 36 -40.95 -52.10 -12.80
N GLY A 37 -41.70 -51.73 -11.78
CA GLY A 37 -41.96 -52.65 -10.68
C GLY A 37 -41.65 -52.09 -9.29
N GLY A 38 -42.59 -51.71 -8.59
CA GLY A 38 -43.27 -51.46 -7.41
C GLY A 38 -42.94 -52.33 -6.22
N ALA A 39 -43.08 -51.77 -5.06
CA ALA A 39 -43.90 -52.23 -3.92
C ALA A 39 -43.55 -51.41 -2.67
N GLU A 40 -44.58 -51.04 -1.99
CA GLU A 40 -44.72 -50.34 -0.72
C GLU A 40 -44.12 -51.11 0.46
N THR A 41 -43.77 -50.33 1.47
CA THR A 41 -44.11 -50.34 2.93
C THR A 41 -42.84 -50.07 3.72
N ASP A 42 -42.72 -49.27 4.70
CA ASP A 42 -43.39 -49.02 5.93
C ASP A 42 -42.64 -47.96 6.76
N SER A 43 -43.37 -47.29 7.58
CA SER A 43 -43.02 -46.29 8.55
C SER A 43 -41.84 -46.63 9.51
N GLY A 44 -40.95 -45.67 9.72
CA GLY A 44 -39.97 -45.66 10.82
C GLY A 44 -39.47 -44.28 11.12
N SER A 45 -40.24 -43.57 11.98
CA SER A 45 -39.82 -42.32 12.60
C SER A 45 -38.60 -42.57 13.48
N THR A 46 -37.43 -42.03 13.09
CA THR A 46 -36.31 -41.83 14.00
C THR A 46 -35.85 -40.38 13.90
N ASN A 47 -36.05 -39.70 14.99
CA ASN A 47 -35.50 -38.37 15.33
C ASN A 47 -33.97 -38.38 15.12
N SER A 48 -33.53 -37.78 14.03
CA SER A 48 -32.08 -37.48 13.86
C SER A 48 -31.91 -35.99 14.22
N GLY A 49 -31.27 -35.78 15.35
CA GLY A 49 -30.78 -34.49 15.75
C GLY A 49 -30.00 -33.86 14.61
N ALA A 50 -30.31 -32.63 14.31
CA ALA A 50 -29.50 -31.78 13.48
C ALA A 50 -28.16 -31.60 14.21
N THR A 51 -27.18 -32.39 13.85
CA THR A 51 -25.78 -32.00 13.99
C THR A 51 -25.57 -30.92 12.93
N THR A 52 -25.54 -29.69 13.36
CA THR A 52 -24.87 -28.64 12.62
C THR A 52 -23.43 -29.13 12.45
N SER A 53 -23.13 -29.71 11.29
CA SER A 53 -21.77 -29.87 10.84
C SER A 53 -21.23 -28.44 10.75
N ALA A 54 -20.29 -28.09 11.61
CA ALA A 54 -19.43 -26.96 11.36
C ALA A 54 -18.79 -27.26 9.99
N ASP A 55 -19.08 -26.43 9.01
CA ASP A 55 -18.41 -26.42 7.73
C ASP A 55 -16.98 -25.99 8.04
N ASN A 56 -16.09 -26.95 8.27
CA ASN A 56 -14.67 -26.69 8.37
C ASN A 56 -14.21 -26.45 6.94
N GLY A 57 -13.85 -25.21 6.63
CA GLY A 57 -13.31 -24.70 5.38
C GLY A 57 -12.64 -25.78 4.51
N SER A 58 -13.41 -26.35 3.60
CA SER A 58 -12.96 -27.44 2.71
C SER A 58 -12.63 -26.92 1.32
N GLU A 59 -12.93 -25.66 1.02
CA GLU A 59 -12.64 -25.06 -0.28
C GLU A 59 -11.20 -24.51 -0.29
N GLU A 60 -10.53 -24.66 -1.43
CA GLU A 60 -9.24 -24.02 -1.69
C GLU A 60 -9.48 -22.51 -1.86
N VAL A 61 -8.58 -21.70 -1.29
CA VAL A 61 -8.61 -20.22 -1.38
C VAL A 61 -7.29 -19.77 -1.98
N ASP A 62 -7.37 -19.12 -3.13
CA ASP A 62 -6.22 -18.51 -3.77
C ASP A 62 -6.26 -16.99 -3.50
N ILE A 63 -5.20 -16.44 -2.92
CA ILE A 63 -5.06 -15.03 -2.56
C ILE A 63 -4.04 -14.38 -3.48
N THR A 64 -4.41 -13.27 -4.12
CA THR A 64 -3.48 -12.37 -4.78
C THR A 64 -3.11 -11.24 -3.82
N PHE A 65 -1.86 -11.22 -3.38
CA PHE A 65 -1.34 -10.22 -2.46
C PHE A 65 -0.37 -9.28 -3.19
N ALA A 66 -0.64 -7.97 -3.16
CA ALA A 66 0.17 -6.98 -3.88
C ALA A 66 0.87 -5.98 -2.95
N THR A 67 1.97 -5.43 -3.45
CA THR A 67 2.69 -4.30 -2.85
C THR A 67 3.48 -3.55 -3.93
N THR A 68 3.63 -2.24 -3.76
CA THR A 68 4.49 -1.41 -4.62
C THR A 68 5.98 -1.64 -4.39
N GLN A 69 6.36 -2.30 -3.29
CA GLN A 69 7.76 -2.53 -2.93
C GLN A 69 8.32 -3.76 -3.64
N PRO A 70 9.61 -3.72 -4.07
CA PRO A 70 10.25 -4.87 -4.70
C PRO A 70 10.56 -5.98 -3.69
N PRO A 71 10.79 -7.22 -4.16
CA PRO A 71 11.05 -8.38 -3.29
C PRO A 71 12.25 -8.24 -2.35
N GLU A 72 13.21 -7.38 -2.70
CA GLU A 72 14.40 -7.10 -1.90
C GLU A 72 14.10 -6.22 -0.67
N ASN A 73 12.95 -5.55 -0.65
CA ASN A 73 12.56 -4.71 0.48
C ASN A 73 12.27 -5.55 1.73
N VAL A 74 12.78 -5.10 2.87
CA VAL A 74 12.63 -5.79 4.18
C VAL A 74 11.16 -6.01 4.53
N SER A 75 10.27 -5.06 4.22
CA SER A 75 8.83 -5.21 4.51
C SER A 75 8.18 -6.33 3.69
N VAL A 76 8.67 -6.57 2.46
CA VAL A 76 8.18 -7.66 1.60
C VAL A 76 8.68 -9.01 2.11
N GLN A 77 9.96 -9.08 2.51
CA GLN A 77 10.53 -10.28 3.12
C GLN A 77 9.83 -10.64 4.43
N ALA A 78 9.56 -9.64 5.27
CA ALA A 78 8.82 -9.84 6.53
C ALA A 78 7.36 -10.28 6.28
N ALA A 79 6.68 -9.75 5.27
CA ALA A 79 5.34 -10.22 4.89
C ALA A 79 5.35 -11.68 4.39
N GLN A 80 6.39 -12.08 3.64
CA GLN A 80 6.57 -13.47 3.24
C GLN A 80 6.71 -14.37 4.45
N GLU A 81 7.59 -14.03 5.39
CA GLU A 81 7.92 -14.87 6.55
C GLU A 81 6.79 -14.93 7.59
N HIS A 82 6.19 -13.78 7.92
CA HIS A 82 5.23 -13.68 9.03
C HIS A 82 3.77 -13.86 8.62
N PHE A 83 3.42 -13.68 7.35
CA PHE A 83 2.05 -13.83 6.87
C PHE A 83 1.91 -14.96 5.86
N ILE A 84 2.63 -14.90 4.74
CA ILE A 84 2.41 -15.84 3.62
C ILE A 84 2.80 -17.26 4.02
N ASP A 85 4.03 -17.48 4.48
CA ASP A 85 4.53 -18.78 4.84
C ASP A 85 3.71 -19.39 6.01
N VAL A 86 3.29 -18.56 6.97
CA VAL A 86 2.49 -19.00 8.12
C VAL A 86 1.12 -19.49 7.69
N ILE A 87 0.39 -18.70 6.86
CA ILE A 87 -0.97 -19.07 6.46
C ILE A 87 -0.98 -20.30 5.55
N GLU A 88 0.02 -20.46 4.69
CA GLU A 88 0.16 -21.63 3.83
C GLU A 88 0.52 -22.89 4.66
N GLU A 89 1.41 -22.76 5.66
CA GLU A 89 1.78 -23.87 6.55
C GLU A 89 0.60 -24.30 7.43
N GLU A 90 -0.10 -23.37 8.08
CA GLU A 90 -1.23 -23.67 8.97
C GLU A 90 -2.41 -24.33 8.24
N THR A 91 -2.60 -23.99 6.97
CA THR A 91 -3.68 -24.56 6.14
C THR A 91 -3.24 -25.79 5.35
N GLY A 92 -1.94 -26.14 5.39
CA GLY A 92 -1.38 -27.22 4.57
C GLY A 92 -1.50 -26.95 3.07
N GLY A 93 -1.50 -25.67 2.68
CA GLY A 93 -1.62 -25.20 1.31
C GLY A 93 -3.06 -25.11 0.79
N ARG A 94 -4.08 -25.24 1.64
CA ARG A 94 -5.48 -24.98 1.27
C ARG A 94 -5.72 -23.51 0.94
N ILE A 95 -5.12 -22.62 1.72
CA ILE A 95 -5.00 -21.21 1.36
C ILE A 95 -3.61 -21.04 0.73
N SER A 96 -3.56 -20.53 -0.49
CA SER A 96 -2.32 -20.22 -1.21
C SER A 96 -2.23 -18.73 -1.50
N VAL A 97 -1.03 -18.15 -1.47
CA VAL A 97 -0.82 -16.71 -1.67
C VAL A 97 0.15 -16.47 -2.82
N SER A 98 -0.32 -15.77 -3.86
CA SER A 98 0.51 -15.25 -4.94
C SER A 98 0.94 -13.82 -4.62
N LEU A 99 2.23 -13.60 -4.42
CA LEU A 99 2.78 -12.28 -4.12
C LEU A 99 3.14 -11.51 -5.40
N GLU A 100 2.49 -10.37 -5.61
CA GLU A 100 2.74 -9.42 -6.70
C GLU A 100 3.53 -8.22 -6.15
N ALA A 101 4.85 -8.38 -6.04
CA ALA A 101 5.76 -7.36 -5.49
C ALA A 101 6.34 -6.50 -6.62
N ALA A 102 5.96 -5.22 -6.67
CA ALA A 102 6.35 -4.21 -7.68
C ALA A 102 6.04 -4.63 -9.14
N THR A 103 5.02 -5.46 -9.37
CA THR A 103 4.67 -5.98 -10.70
C THR A 103 3.48 -5.28 -11.35
N LEU A 104 2.65 -4.59 -10.55
CA LEU A 104 1.40 -3.98 -11.01
C LEU A 104 1.51 -2.48 -11.31
N GLY A 105 2.69 -1.88 -11.15
CA GLY A 105 2.89 -0.43 -11.31
C GLY A 105 2.90 0.33 -10.00
N GLY A 106 2.47 1.61 -10.01
CA GLY A 106 2.49 2.51 -8.86
C GLY A 106 1.34 2.29 -7.88
N THR A 107 1.23 3.19 -6.89
CA THR A 107 0.18 3.17 -5.86
C THR A 107 -1.22 3.16 -6.46
N GLU A 108 -1.49 4.03 -7.44
CA GLU A 108 -2.82 4.12 -8.08
C GLU A 108 -3.20 2.83 -8.81
N ASP A 109 -2.26 2.22 -9.55
CA ASP A 109 -2.50 0.96 -10.26
C ASP A 109 -2.82 -0.19 -9.28
N ASN A 110 -2.13 -0.24 -8.13
CA ASN A 110 -2.39 -1.23 -7.08
C ASN A 110 -3.74 -1.01 -6.39
N LEU A 111 -4.11 0.23 -6.11
CA LEU A 111 -5.43 0.56 -5.56
C LEU A 111 -6.55 0.26 -6.56
N ASP A 112 -6.37 0.57 -7.86
CA ASP A 112 -7.32 0.19 -8.91
C ASP A 112 -7.51 -1.34 -9.00
N ALA A 113 -6.42 -2.10 -8.85
CA ALA A 113 -6.45 -3.55 -8.85
C ALA A 113 -7.19 -4.13 -7.63
N LEU A 114 -7.00 -3.53 -6.44
CA LEU A 114 -7.72 -3.90 -5.23
C LEU A 114 -9.23 -3.60 -5.34
N GLU A 115 -9.60 -2.39 -5.78
CA GLU A 115 -11.02 -2.03 -6.00
C GLU A 115 -11.70 -2.94 -7.03
N ALA A 116 -10.98 -3.32 -8.08
CA ALA A 116 -11.49 -4.21 -9.14
C ALA A 116 -11.56 -5.69 -8.73
N GLY A 117 -11.06 -6.08 -7.56
CA GLY A 117 -11.00 -7.46 -7.09
C GLY A 117 -10.05 -8.34 -7.90
N THR A 118 -9.03 -7.77 -8.54
CA THR A 118 -7.93 -8.51 -9.17
C THR A 118 -6.76 -8.70 -8.21
N VAL A 119 -6.76 -7.97 -7.12
CA VAL A 119 -5.93 -8.12 -5.94
C VAL A 119 -6.86 -8.29 -4.74
N ASP A 120 -6.59 -9.25 -3.89
CA ASP A 120 -7.39 -9.57 -2.71
C ASP A 120 -6.86 -8.89 -1.46
N ILE A 121 -5.52 -8.80 -1.33
CA ILE A 121 -4.82 -8.13 -0.23
C ILE A 121 -3.79 -7.17 -0.80
N LEU A 122 -3.72 -5.95 -0.24
CA LEU A 122 -2.73 -4.93 -0.60
C LEU A 122 -2.10 -4.34 0.64
N HIS A 123 -0.78 -4.11 0.61
CA HIS A 123 -0.12 -3.25 1.58
C HIS A 123 -0.03 -1.81 1.06
N GLU A 124 -0.76 -0.88 1.73
CA GLU A 124 -0.67 0.53 1.36
C GLU A 124 -0.74 1.47 2.57
N SER A 125 -0.23 2.69 2.40
CA SER A 125 -0.11 3.70 3.46
C SER A 125 -1.43 4.45 3.71
N PRO A 126 -1.65 4.94 4.95
CA PRO A 126 -2.80 5.78 5.26
C PRO A 126 -2.81 7.08 4.42
N THR A 127 -1.63 7.58 4.03
CA THR A 127 -1.50 8.76 3.16
C THR A 127 -2.06 8.50 1.77
N ALA A 128 -1.74 7.36 1.15
CA ALA A 128 -2.28 6.99 -0.16
C ALA A 128 -3.80 6.83 -0.10
N LEU A 129 -4.31 6.18 0.96
CA LEU A 129 -5.74 6.01 1.17
C LEU A 129 -6.45 7.36 1.34
N SER A 130 -5.89 8.23 2.17
CA SER A 130 -6.48 9.55 2.38
C SER A 130 -6.41 10.42 1.13
N GLN A 131 -5.30 10.42 0.41
CA GLN A 131 -5.17 11.17 -0.85
C GLN A 131 -6.25 10.78 -1.87
N ARG A 132 -6.56 9.48 -1.99
CA ARG A 132 -7.51 8.97 -2.98
C ARG A 132 -8.96 9.06 -2.52
N PHE A 133 -9.25 8.70 -1.26
CA PHE A 133 -10.62 8.46 -0.81
C PHE A 133 -11.12 9.46 0.23
N ALA A 134 -10.25 9.99 1.09
CA ALA A 134 -10.67 10.69 2.31
C ALA A 134 -9.59 11.66 2.81
N SER A 135 -9.38 12.75 2.08
CA SER A 135 -8.28 13.69 2.34
C SER A 135 -8.29 14.30 3.75
N GLU A 136 -9.43 14.23 4.44
CA GLU A 136 -9.60 14.66 5.83
C GLU A 136 -8.91 13.76 6.86
N TYR A 137 -8.44 12.57 6.46
CA TYR A 137 -7.68 11.65 7.30
C TYR A 137 -6.17 11.67 7.01
N SER A 138 -5.68 12.64 6.22
CA SER A 138 -4.25 12.70 5.87
C SER A 138 -3.33 12.88 7.08
N PHE A 139 -3.84 13.44 8.20
CA PHE A 139 -3.08 13.61 9.44
C PHE A 139 -2.42 12.32 9.94
N ALA A 140 -2.99 11.15 9.63
CA ALA A 140 -2.42 9.86 10.03
C ALA A 140 -1.11 9.49 9.32
N GLY A 141 -0.74 10.23 8.28
CA GLY A 141 0.48 10.00 7.50
C GLY A 141 1.11 11.29 6.98
N ASP A 142 0.79 12.46 7.54
CA ASP A 142 1.44 13.71 7.20
C ASP A 142 2.76 13.89 7.99
N PRO A 143 3.78 14.56 7.43
CA PRO A 143 5.07 14.77 8.09
C PRO A 143 4.93 15.46 9.45
N PHE A 144 5.71 15.04 10.45
CA PHE A 144 5.81 15.61 11.80
C PHE A 144 4.58 15.46 12.69
N VAL A 145 3.53 14.72 12.28
CA VAL A 145 2.28 14.58 13.04
C VAL A 145 2.36 13.42 14.02
N ILE A 146 2.77 12.25 13.56
CA ILE A 146 2.85 11.03 14.38
C ILE A 146 4.26 10.87 14.92
N GLU A 147 4.37 10.60 16.23
CA GLU A 147 5.66 10.52 16.92
C GLU A 147 6.27 9.11 16.84
N ASP A 148 5.46 8.09 17.12
CA ASP A 148 5.88 6.69 17.15
C ASP A 148 4.71 5.72 16.90
N MET A 149 4.96 4.42 16.98
CA MET A 149 3.95 3.37 16.76
C MET A 149 2.88 3.30 17.85
N GLU A 150 3.15 3.72 19.08
CA GLU A 150 2.15 3.77 20.15
C GLU A 150 1.15 4.90 19.86
N HIS A 151 1.67 6.07 19.51
CA HIS A 151 0.85 7.21 19.06
C HIS A 151 0.05 6.83 17.80
N TYR A 152 0.69 6.22 16.78
CA TYR A 152 -0.02 5.77 15.59
C TYR A 152 -1.15 4.80 15.91
N SER A 153 -0.91 3.84 16.81
CA SER A 153 -1.92 2.86 17.23
C SER A 153 -3.12 3.53 17.87
N ALA A 154 -2.90 4.53 18.72
CA ALA A 154 -3.99 5.30 19.34
C ALA A 154 -4.81 6.07 18.28
N VAL A 155 -4.15 6.74 17.35
CA VAL A 155 -4.80 7.45 16.22
C VAL A 155 -5.58 6.48 15.33
N ASN A 156 -5.02 5.31 15.05
CA ASN A 156 -5.66 4.28 14.23
C ASN A 156 -6.94 3.74 14.88
N GLU A 157 -6.89 3.43 16.16
CA GLU A 157 -8.07 2.93 16.91
C GLU A 157 -9.15 4.00 17.08
N GLU A 158 -8.77 5.27 17.27
CA GLU A 158 -9.74 6.35 17.51
C GLU A 158 -10.36 6.88 16.21
N TYR A 159 -9.58 6.99 15.11
CA TYR A 159 -10.03 7.71 13.91
C TYR A 159 -10.04 6.89 12.63
N LEU A 160 -9.22 5.84 12.48
CA LEU A 160 -9.11 5.16 11.19
C LEU A 160 -9.99 3.90 11.14
N LYS A 161 -9.88 3.03 12.12
CA LYS A 161 -10.61 1.74 12.17
C LYS A 161 -12.12 1.83 12.36
N PRO A 162 -12.69 2.81 13.11
CA PRO A 162 -14.14 2.88 13.28
C PRO A 162 -14.91 3.01 11.96
N GLU A 163 -16.17 2.51 11.92
CA GLU A 163 -17.03 2.62 10.74
C GLU A 163 -17.45 4.07 10.42
N ASP A 164 -17.37 4.97 11.37
CA ASP A 164 -17.54 6.42 11.16
C ASP A 164 -16.20 7.16 10.91
N GLY A 165 -15.10 6.41 10.80
CA GLY A 165 -13.77 6.86 10.44
C GLY A 165 -13.38 6.57 8.99
N LEU A 166 -12.06 6.51 8.73
CA LEU A 166 -11.53 6.20 7.41
C LEU A 166 -12.05 4.86 6.87
N ASN A 167 -12.11 3.83 7.72
CA ASN A 167 -12.55 2.49 7.32
C ASN A 167 -13.98 2.49 6.73
N GLY A 168 -14.90 3.31 7.27
CA GLY A 168 -16.26 3.41 6.71
C GLY A 168 -16.26 3.95 5.28
N ILE A 169 -15.43 4.97 5.00
CA ILE A 169 -15.28 5.52 3.65
C ILE A 169 -14.66 4.48 2.71
N LEU A 170 -13.68 3.73 3.19
CA LEU A 170 -13.04 2.66 2.40
C LEU A 170 -14.02 1.52 2.11
N LEU A 171 -14.85 1.12 3.06
CA LEU A 171 -15.89 0.09 2.87
C LEU A 171 -16.91 0.51 1.79
N ASP A 172 -17.31 1.79 1.75
CA ASP A 172 -18.15 2.33 0.69
C ASP A 172 -17.49 2.27 -0.71
N ASN A 173 -16.16 2.13 -0.75
CA ASN A 173 -15.37 1.97 -1.97
C ASN A 173 -14.87 0.51 -2.18
N GLY A 174 -15.46 -0.45 -1.46
CA GLY A 174 -15.12 -1.87 -1.63
C GLY A 174 -13.78 -2.30 -1.05
N ILE A 175 -13.22 -1.52 -0.12
CA ILE A 175 -11.94 -1.80 0.55
C ILE A 175 -12.19 -1.89 2.07
N ARG A 176 -11.59 -2.86 2.72
CA ARG A 176 -11.57 -3.02 4.17
C ARG A 176 -10.19 -2.70 4.74
N LEU A 177 -10.17 -1.86 5.76
CA LEU A 177 -8.95 -1.52 6.50
C LEU A 177 -8.62 -2.61 7.52
N GLY A 178 -7.43 -3.21 7.41
CA GLY A 178 -6.87 -4.12 8.38
C GLY A 178 -5.81 -3.48 9.28
N ASP A 179 -5.01 -4.31 9.94
CA ASP A 179 -4.00 -3.86 10.88
C ASP A 179 -2.80 -3.22 10.18
N ALA A 180 -2.11 -2.34 10.90
CA ALA A 180 -0.98 -1.58 10.40
C ALA A 180 0.35 -2.06 11.00
N PHE A 181 1.41 -1.96 10.22
CA PHE A 181 2.78 -2.25 10.63
C PHE A 181 3.72 -1.10 10.29
N TYR A 182 4.84 -1.04 11.02
CA TYR A 182 5.92 -0.10 10.78
C TYR A 182 6.70 -0.47 9.53
N VAL A 183 7.03 0.53 8.70
CA VAL A 183 7.85 0.36 7.48
C VAL A 183 9.23 1.01 7.62
N GLY A 184 9.35 1.99 8.49
CA GLY A 184 10.57 2.74 8.76
C GLY A 184 10.28 4.21 9.06
N ASN A 185 11.29 4.94 9.52
CA ASN A 185 11.22 6.39 9.57
C ASN A 185 11.68 6.97 8.23
N ARG A 186 10.82 7.80 7.64
CA ARG A 186 11.18 8.50 6.41
C ARG A 186 12.18 9.60 6.72
N SER A 187 13.20 9.67 5.90
CA SER A 187 14.36 10.53 6.05
C SER A 187 14.81 11.05 4.68
N PHE A 188 15.65 12.07 4.65
CA PHE A 188 16.09 12.68 3.41
C PHE A 188 17.19 11.89 2.72
N THR A 189 17.13 11.81 1.38
CA THR A 189 18.23 11.39 0.52
C THR A 189 18.59 12.50 -0.48
N SER A 190 19.87 12.79 -0.64
CA SER A 190 20.36 13.89 -1.47
C SER A 190 21.84 13.72 -1.82
N ASN A 191 22.42 14.69 -2.54
CA ASN A 191 23.87 14.75 -2.84
C ASN A 191 24.64 15.71 -1.91
N THR A 192 23.98 16.21 -0.85
CA THR A 192 24.56 17.03 0.21
C THR A 192 23.91 16.69 1.53
N SER A 193 24.58 16.91 2.66
CA SER A 193 23.95 16.74 3.97
C SER A 193 22.73 17.66 4.13
N VAL A 194 21.65 17.14 4.69
CA VAL A 194 20.45 17.88 5.10
C VAL A 194 20.31 17.75 6.61
N THR A 195 20.61 18.81 7.33
CA THR A 195 20.67 18.84 8.80
C THR A 195 19.72 19.87 9.41
N SER A 196 19.24 20.83 8.61
CA SER A 196 18.34 21.89 9.04
C SER A 196 17.42 22.35 7.89
N PRO A 197 16.35 23.12 8.15
CA PRO A 197 15.47 23.68 7.11
C PRO A 197 16.19 24.56 6.08
N GLU A 198 17.30 25.19 6.44
CA GLU A 198 18.11 25.99 5.54
C GLU A 198 18.72 25.16 4.40
N ASP A 199 19.03 23.87 4.66
CA ASP A 199 19.65 22.97 3.68
C ASP A 199 18.67 22.55 2.58
N VAL A 200 17.35 22.66 2.80
CA VAL A 200 16.32 22.31 1.82
C VAL A 200 15.79 23.52 1.03
N GLN A 201 16.26 24.73 1.33
CA GLN A 201 15.80 25.94 0.63
C GLN A 201 16.08 25.89 -0.87
N GLY A 202 15.01 25.81 -1.68
CA GLY A 202 15.09 25.71 -3.13
C GLY A 202 15.68 24.40 -3.65
N LEU A 203 15.85 23.38 -2.80
CA LEU A 203 16.25 22.05 -3.20
C LEU A 203 15.10 21.40 -3.96
N LYS A 204 15.34 20.89 -5.17
CA LYS A 204 14.33 20.18 -5.96
C LYS A 204 14.05 18.83 -5.32
N LEU A 205 13.06 18.83 -4.45
CA LEU A 205 12.66 17.66 -3.69
C LEU A 205 11.61 16.85 -4.44
N ARG A 206 11.89 15.58 -4.69
CA ARG A 206 10.86 14.64 -5.13
C ARG A 206 10.02 14.19 -3.94
N LEU A 207 8.73 14.28 -4.10
CA LEU A 207 7.76 13.61 -3.22
C LEU A 207 6.86 12.66 -4.03
N PRO A 208 6.20 11.69 -3.38
CA PRO A 208 5.01 11.07 -3.94
C PRO A 208 3.93 12.12 -4.27
N GLN A 209 2.92 11.74 -5.02
CA GLN A 209 1.85 12.66 -5.44
C GLN A 209 0.85 12.92 -4.30
N TYR A 210 1.33 13.42 -3.17
CA TYR A 210 0.54 13.73 -1.97
C TYR A 210 0.51 15.24 -1.73
N ASP A 211 -0.67 15.83 -1.90
CA ASP A 211 -0.84 17.28 -1.82
C ASP A 211 -0.48 17.85 -0.45
N THR A 212 -0.81 17.11 0.62
CA THR A 212 -0.53 17.55 1.99
C THR A 212 0.96 17.58 2.29
N TRP A 213 1.71 16.60 1.83
CA TRP A 213 3.16 16.59 1.95
C TRP A 213 3.79 17.73 1.16
N THR A 214 3.30 17.97 -0.06
CA THR A 214 3.75 19.11 -0.88
C THR A 214 3.57 20.42 -0.12
N SER A 215 2.41 20.63 0.50
CA SER A 215 2.14 21.85 1.28
C SER A 215 3.12 22.04 2.45
N VAL A 216 3.46 20.95 3.17
CA VAL A 216 4.40 21.02 4.30
C VAL A 216 5.82 21.33 3.83
N TRP A 217 6.30 20.65 2.77
CA TRP A 217 7.67 20.85 2.31
C TRP A 217 7.87 22.14 1.51
N ASP A 218 6.84 22.65 0.83
CA ASP A 218 6.85 23.99 0.22
C ASP A 218 6.93 25.08 1.31
N GLU A 219 6.19 24.93 2.42
CA GLU A 219 6.28 25.87 3.57
C GLU A 219 7.67 25.86 4.21
N ILE A 220 8.29 24.69 4.33
CA ILE A 220 9.69 24.57 4.80
C ILE A 220 10.66 25.22 3.81
N GLY A 221 10.34 25.32 2.52
CA GLY A 221 11.09 26.03 1.49
C GLY A 221 11.75 25.15 0.43
N ALA A 222 11.39 23.88 0.32
CA ALA A 222 11.80 23.02 -0.78
C ALA A 222 11.11 23.44 -2.09
N ASP A 223 11.70 23.09 -3.25
CA ASP A 223 11.08 23.20 -4.58
C ASP A 223 10.51 21.80 -4.93
N VAL A 224 9.25 21.56 -4.53
CA VAL A 224 8.66 20.22 -4.60
C VAL A 224 8.26 19.86 -6.02
N THR A 225 8.64 18.65 -6.43
CA THR A 225 8.26 18.06 -7.71
C THR A 225 7.68 16.66 -7.45
N PRO A 226 6.35 16.46 -7.55
CA PRO A 226 5.72 15.16 -7.41
C PRO A 226 6.12 14.21 -8.55
N VAL A 227 6.64 13.02 -8.20
CA VAL A 227 7.02 11.96 -9.16
C VAL A 227 6.61 10.61 -8.60
N ALA A 228 6.03 9.74 -9.43
CA ALA A 228 5.64 8.40 -9.04
C ALA A 228 6.85 7.57 -8.57
N TYR A 229 6.58 6.55 -7.72
CA TYR A 229 7.66 5.79 -7.10
C TYR A 229 8.51 5.00 -8.10
N ASP A 230 7.89 4.40 -9.08
CA ASP A 230 8.54 3.64 -10.17
C ASP A 230 9.41 4.51 -11.09
N GLU A 231 9.19 5.84 -11.10
CA GLU A 231 9.99 6.81 -11.84
C GLU A 231 11.13 7.45 -11.00
N LEU A 232 11.15 7.21 -9.68
CA LEU A 232 12.05 7.89 -8.72
C LEU A 232 13.53 7.80 -9.11
N TYR A 233 14.05 6.59 -9.33
CA TYR A 233 15.47 6.40 -9.69
C TYR A 233 15.85 7.19 -10.94
N SER A 234 15.03 7.13 -11.98
CA SER A 234 15.30 7.82 -13.24
C SER A 234 15.21 9.34 -13.12
N ALA A 235 14.31 9.84 -12.28
CA ALA A 235 14.18 11.28 -12.03
C ALA A 235 15.41 11.85 -11.30
N LEU A 236 15.93 11.14 -10.31
CA LEU A 236 17.19 11.48 -9.63
C LEU A 236 18.39 11.34 -10.57
N GLN A 237 18.49 10.24 -11.32
CA GLN A 237 19.61 9.99 -12.24
C GLN A 237 19.70 11.06 -13.34
N THR A 238 18.58 11.55 -13.84
CA THR A 238 18.54 12.55 -14.92
C THR A 238 18.55 14.00 -14.42
N GLY A 239 18.50 14.21 -13.09
CA GLY A 239 18.51 15.55 -12.49
C GLY A 239 17.20 16.32 -12.69
N VAL A 240 16.09 15.62 -12.90
CA VAL A 240 14.74 16.22 -12.83
C VAL A 240 14.48 16.72 -11.42
N VAL A 241 14.93 15.93 -10.43
CA VAL A 241 14.96 16.25 -9.01
C VAL A 241 16.36 16.03 -8.44
N ASP A 242 16.70 16.72 -7.36
CA ASP A 242 18.02 16.68 -6.73
C ASP A 242 18.02 15.85 -5.44
N ALA A 243 16.87 15.66 -4.83
CA ALA A 243 16.66 14.96 -3.57
C ALA A 243 15.34 14.20 -3.56
N SER A 244 15.22 13.26 -2.64
CA SER A 244 13.99 12.56 -2.31
C SER A 244 13.95 12.30 -0.80
N GLU A 245 12.97 11.56 -0.35
CA GLU A 245 12.82 11.10 1.03
C GLU A 245 12.21 9.69 1.05
N GLY A 246 12.44 8.98 2.14
CA GLY A 246 11.90 7.63 2.33
C GLY A 246 12.64 6.87 3.43
N PRO A 247 12.17 5.67 3.80
CA PRO A 247 12.88 4.80 4.72
C PRO A 247 14.20 4.30 4.13
N ILE A 248 15.19 3.99 4.98
CA ILE A 248 16.49 3.43 4.54
C ILE A 248 16.32 2.10 3.77
N SER A 249 15.32 1.29 4.14
CA SER A 249 15.01 0.04 3.43
C SER A 249 14.63 0.28 1.97
N GLN A 250 13.86 1.35 1.70
CA GLN A 250 13.47 1.75 0.35
C GLN A 250 14.67 2.31 -0.43
N PHE A 251 15.51 3.13 0.23
CA PHE A 251 16.74 3.69 -0.37
C PHE A 251 17.65 2.59 -0.92
N LEU A 252 17.83 1.52 -0.16
CA LEU A 252 18.64 0.36 -0.56
C LEU A 252 17.94 -0.50 -1.61
N ALA A 253 16.65 -0.82 -1.42
CA ALA A 253 15.92 -1.74 -2.28
C ALA A 253 15.84 -1.29 -3.75
N VAL A 254 15.79 0.03 -4.00
CA VAL A 254 15.80 0.59 -5.36
C VAL A 254 17.13 1.24 -5.74
N SER A 255 18.22 0.88 -5.02
CA SER A 255 19.61 1.28 -5.32
C SER A 255 19.82 2.80 -5.43
N LEU A 256 19.14 3.60 -4.59
CA LEU A 256 19.32 5.07 -4.65
C LEU A 256 20.75 5.52 -4.30
N TYR A 257 21.54 4.70 -3.60
CA TYR A 257 22.94 4.94 -3.33
C TYR A 257 23.81 5.11 -4.61
N GLU A 258 23.33 4.64 -5.76
CA GLU A 258 24.02 4.88 -7.04
C GLU A 258 23.89 6.33 -7.54
N VAL A 259 22.86 7.05 -7.11
CA VAL A 259 22.50 8.38 -7.60
C VAL A 259 22.40 9.43 -6.48
N GLN A 260 22.46 9.01 -5.22
CA GLN A 260 22.40 9.86 -4.02
C GLN A 260 23.54 9.50 -3.07
N THR A 261 24.32 10.48 -2.66
CA THR A 261 25.53 10.27 -1.84
C THR A 261 25.31 10.42 -0.34
N HIS A 262 24.15 10.95 0.09
CA HIS A 262 23.84 11.20 1.49
C HIS A 262 22.45 10.67 1.84
N PHE A 263 22.36 10.14 3.04
CA PHE A 263 21.11 9.80 3.70
C PHE A 263 21.10 10.49 5.06
N SER A 264 20.25 11.53 5.22
CA SER A 264 20.16 12.31 6.45
C SER A 264 18.97 11.86 7.27
N VAL A 265 19.21 11.32 8.48
CA VAL A 265 18.19 10.72 9.35
C VAL A 265 17.35 11.82 9.99
N THR A 266 16.52 12.46 9.17
CA THR A 266 15.61 13.52 9.61
C THR A 266 14.40 12.98 10.39
N SER A 267 14.05 11.71 10.20
CA SER A 267 12.93 11.03 10.84
C SER A 267 11.66 11.90 10.89
N HIS A 268 11.35 12.51 9.74
CA HIS A 268 10.29 13.50 9.64
C HIS A 268 8.89 12.90 9.54
N LEU A 269 8.80 11.58 9.28
CA LEU A 269 7.54 10.87 9.21
C LEU A 269 7.73 9.40 9.61
N LEU A 270 6.84 8.92 10.47
CA LEU A 270 6.67 7.51 10.77
C LEU A 270 5.93 6.84 9.62
N ASP A 271 6.61 6.03 8.82
CA ASP A 271 5.96 5.32 7.71
C ASP A 271 5.29 4.04 8.19
N THR A 272 4.01 3.90 7.89
CA THR A 272 3.20 2.74 8.20
C THR A 272 2.45 2.27 6.97
N LYS A 273 2.14 0.98 6.92
CA LYS A 273 1.24 0.41 5.93
C LYS A 273 0.22 -0.47 6.60
N HIS A 274 -0.96 -0.53 6.01
CA HIS A 274 -2.05 -1.41 6.43
C HIS A 274 -2.12 -2.63 5.53
N PHE A 275 -2.58 -3.73 6.09
CA PHE A 275 -3.25 -4.76 5.32
C PHE A 275 -4.60 -4.21 4.86
N LEU A 276 -4.82 -4.17 3.56
CA LEU A 276 -6.10 -3.81 2.96
C LEU A 276 -6.68 -5.05 2.31
N TYR A 277 -7.98 -5.23 2.43
CA TYR A 277 -8.68 -6.35 1.81
C TYR A 277 -9.69 -5.84 0.80
N ASN A 278 -9.78 -6.47 -0.36
CA ASN A 278 -10.97 -6.31 -1.20
C ASN A 278 -12.20 -6.77 -0.42
N GLU A 279 -13.23 -5.94 -0.32
CA GLU A 279 -14.39 -6.22 0.54
C GLU A 279 -15.23 -7.39 0.00
N GLU A 280 -15.35 -7.57 -1.34
CA GLU A 280 -16.07 -8.69 -1.93
C GLU A 280 -15.34 -10.02 -1.67
N PHE A 281 -14.02 -10.04 -1.81
CA PHE A 281 -13.20 -11.19 -1.41
C PHE A 281 -13.41 -11.52 0.06
N TYR A 282 -13.28 -10.53 0.96
CA TYR A 282 -13.43 -10.71 2.41
C TYR A 282 -14.80 -11.29 2.79
N GLN A 283 -15.88 -10.76 2.20
CA GLN A 283 -17.23 -11.24 2.44
C GLN A 283 -17.54 -12.60 1.80
N GLY A 284 -16.74 -13.02 0.81
CA GLY A 284 -16.83 -14.31 0.14
C GLY A 284 -16.20 -15.46 0.93
N LEU A 285 -15.36 -15.16 1.91
CA LEU A 285 -14.67 -16.16 2.73
C LEU A 285 -15.61 -16.82 3.75
N SER A 286 -15.28 -18.03 4.19
CA SER A 286 -15.94 -18.62 5.36
C SER A 286 -15.57 -17.87 6.65
N ASP A 287 -16.43 -17.91 7.68
CA ASP A 287 -16.12 -17.29 8.99
C ASP A 287 -14.77 -17.78 9.56
N SER A 288 -14.44 -19.05 9.35
CA SER A 288 -13.17 -19.63 9.82
C SER A 288 -11.96 -19.12 9.03
N ASP A 289 -12.11 -18.85 7.73
CA ASP A 289 -11.02 -18.32 6.91
C ASP A 289 -10.83 -16.83 7.18
N VAL A 290 -11.90 -16.08 7.40
CA VAL A 290 -11.82 -14.69 7.87
C VAL A 290 -11.06 -14.61 9.20
N GLU A 291 -11.42 -15.43 10.19
CA GLU A 291 -10.74 -15.47 11.49
C GLU A 291 -9.26 -15.82 11.33
N LEU A 292 -8.95 -16.84 10.52
CA LEU A 292 -7.57 -17.27 10.29
C LEU A 292 -6.74 -16.17 9.59
N ILE A 293 -7.22 -15.63 8.48
CA ILE A 293 -6.50 -14.61 7.70
C ILE A 293 -6.27 -13.34 8.54
N THR A 294 -7.29 -12.87 9.25
CA THR A 294 -7.19 -11.65 10.06
C THR A 294 -6.34 -11.84 11.31
N SER A 295 -6.44 -13.00 11.99
CA SER A 295 -5.56 -13.27 13.14
C SER A 295 -4.10 -13.46 12.73
N THR A 296 -3.84 -14.15 11.61
CA THR A 296 -2.48 -14.28 11.07
C THR A 296 -1.92 -12.91 10.67
N ALA A 297 -2.73 -12.04 10.05
CA ALA A 297 -2.31 -10.67 9.73
C ALA A 297 -2.01 -9.85 11.00
N ALA A 298 -2.85 -9.95 12.04
CA ALA A 298 -2.63 -9.26 13.31
C ALA A 298 -1.34 -9.71 14.02
N ASP A 299 -1.02 -11.00 14.00
CA ASP A 299 0.24 -11.53 14.53
C ASP A 299 1.42 -11.12 13.62
N ALA A 300 1.23 -11.14 12.29
CA ALA A 300 2.25 -10.76 11.32
C ALA A 300 2.69 -9.29 11.47
N VAL A 301 1.77 -8.35 11.70
CA VAL A 301 2.15 -6.91 11.83
C VAL A 301 3.07 -6.66 13.01
N GLN A 302 2.96 -7.45 14.09
CA GLN A 302 3.90 -7.37 15.20
C GLN A 302 5.29 -7.88 14.78
N GLY A 303 5.38 -9.08 14.22
CA GLY A 303 6.65 -9.66 13.76
C GLY A 303 7.33 -8.80 12.69
N MET A 304 6.57 -8.32 11.70
CA MET A 304 7.07 -7.41 10.67
C MET A 304 7.63 -6.12 11.26
N THR A 305 6.92 -5.50 12.22
CA THR A 305 7.37 -4.29 12.91
C THR A 305 8.68 -4.51 13.66
N GLU A 306 8.80 -5.63 14.42
CA GLU A 306 9.99 -5.99 15.16
C GLU A 306 11.19 -6.24 14.22
N ASP A 307 10.98 -6.97 13.15
CA ASP A 307 12.01 -7.27 12.14
C ASP A 307 12.53 -6.01 11.46
N ILE A 308 11.63 -5.14 10.99
CA ILE A 308 12.02 -3.91 10.30
C ILE A 308 12.80 -3.00 11.25
N LYS A 309 12.32 -2.79 12.49
CA LYS A 309 13.03 -1.99 13.50
C LYS A 309 14.40 -2.56 13.84
N SER A 310 14.51 -3.88 13.99
CA SER A 310 15.78 -4.52 14.35
C SER A 310 16.84 -4.41 13.25
N ARG A 311 16.42 -4.27 12.00
CA ARG A 311 17.31 -4.18 10.83
C ARG A 311 17.73 -2.74 10.47
N GLU A 312 17.08 -1.71 11.01
CA GLU A 312 17.39 -0.32 10.61
C GLU A 312 18.87 0.04 10.76
N GLU A 313 19.51 -0.31 11.89
CA GLU A 313 20.95 -0.05 12.12
C GLU A 313 21.84 -0.80 11.11
N GLU A 314 21.48 -2.05 10.77
CA GLU A 314 22.19 -2.84 9.77
C GLU A 314 22.05 -2.22 8.38
N LEU A 315 20.87 -1.70 8.04
CA LEU A 315 20.62 -1.04 6.76
C LEU A 315 21.39 0.29 6.64
N TYR A 316 21.53 1.08 7.72
CA TYR A 316 22.40 2.25 7.70
C TYR A 316 23.86 1.85 7.45
N ALA A 317 24.35 0.81 8.13
CA ALA A 317 25.71 0.31 7.90
C ALA A 317 25.89 -0.21 6.45
N GLN A 318 24.90 -0.89 5.90
CA GLN A 318 24.91 -1.32 4.50
C GLN A 318 24.98 -0.13 3.53
N ALA A 319 24.22 0.93 3.77
CA ALA A 319 24.27 2.14 2.94
C ALA A 319 25.66 2.79 2.98
N GLU A 320 26.34 2.79 4.13
CA GLU A 320 27.72 3.25 4.26
C GLU A 320 28.72 2.36 3.49
N GLU A 321 28.50 1.04 3.50
CA GLU A 321 29.33 0.11 2.70
C GLU A 321 29.18 0.34 1.19
N GLU A 322 27.99 0.76 0.73
CA GLU A 322 27.73 1.16 -0.66
C GLU A 322 28.24 2.57 -0.99
N GLY A 323 28.82 3.27 -0.02
CA GLY A 323 29.48 4.58 -0.20
C GLY A 323 28.60 5.78 0.12
N THR A 324 27.42 5.59 0.70
CA THR A 324 26.55 6.66 1.17
C THR A 324 27.08 7.25 2.48
N THR A 325 27.05 8.57 2.61
CA THR A 325 27.25 9.22 3.91
C THR A 325 25.95 9.24 4.67
N VAL A 326 25.86 8.47 5.75
CA VAL A 326 24.72 8.53 6.68
C VAL A 326 24.96 9.66 7.68
N VAL A 327 24.06 10.65 7.68
CA VAL A 327 24.03 11.74 8.67
C VAL A 327 23.13 11.30 9.81
N PRO A 328 23.66 11.04 11.02
CA PRO A 328 22.87 10.49 12.10
C PRO A 328 21.86 11.50 12.67
N ALA A 329 20.82 11.00 13.33
CA ALA A 329 19.72 11.84 13.83
C ALA A 329 20.18 12.93 14.84
N GLU A 330 21.23 12.67 15.62
CA GLU A 330 21.80 13.66 16.55
C GLU A 330 22.44 14.88 15.89
N ASP A 331 22.80 14.78 14.60
CA ASP A 331 23.35 15.87 13.80
C ASP A 331 22.26 16.67 13.05
N VAL A 332 20.99 16.22 13.13
CA VAL A 332 19.84 16.86 12.47
C VAL A 332 19.03 17.68 13.48
N ASP A 333 18.78 18.95 13.17
CA ASP A 333 17.88 19.80 13.95
C ASP A 333 16.40 19.51 13.59
N ARG A 334 15.91 18.34 14.04
CA ARG A 334 14.51 17.94 13.80
C ARG A 334 13.51 18.96 14.37
N ALA A 335 13.85 19.61 15.50
CA ALA A 335 12.95 20.61 16.11
C ALA A 335 12.75 21.82 15.20
N ALA A 336 13.82 22.28 14.51
CA ALA A 336 13.71 23.35 13.53
C ALA A 336 12.84 22.97 12.33
N PHE A 337 12.91 21.72 11.86
CA PHE A 337 12.01 21.23 10.80
C PHE A 337 10.54 21.22 11.24
N VAL A 338 10.25 20.74 12.46
CA VAL A 338 8.89 20.79 13.03
C VAL A 338 8.38 22.23 13.10
N GLU A 339 9.18 23.18 13.63
CA GLU A 339 8.82 24.61 13.71
C GLU A 339 8.57 25.19 12.31
N ALA A 340 9.41 24.88 11.31
CA ALA A 340 9.27 25.38 9.96
C ALA A 340 8.04 24.82 9.23
N GLY A 341 7.65 23.58 9.47
CA GLY A 341 6.46 22.94 8.87
C GLY A 341 5.15 23.25 9.60
N GLN A 342 5.21 23.74 10.85
CA GLN A 342 4.05 23.97 11.69
C GLN A 342 2.94 24.83 11.05
N PRO A 343 3.23 25.95 10.35
CA PRO A 343 2.18 26.76 9.74
C PRO A 343 1.33 26.00 8.72
N ALA A 344 1.96 25.14 7.89
CA ALA A 344 1.23 24.31 6.94
C ALA A 344 0.38 23.24 7.63
N LEU A 345 0.87 22.63 8.70
CA LEU A 345 0.11 21.66 9.49
C LEU A 345 -1.10 22.31 10.19
N GLU A 346 -0.96 23.52 10.71
CA GLU A 346 -2.07 24.28 11.28
C GLU A 346 -3.12 24.61 10.21
N GLU A 347 -2.71 25.04 9.00
CA GLU A 347 -3.62 25.28 7.88
C GLU A 347 -4.35 24.01 7.45
N LEU A 348 -3.65 22.87 7.35
CA LEU A 348 -4.25 21.57 7.04
C LEU A 348 -5.26 21.16 8.10
N SER A 349 -4.92 21.33 9.38
CA SER A 349 -5.80 21.03 10.51
C SER A 349 -7.07 21.88 10.51
N GLU A 350 -6.98 23.15 10.14
CA GLU A 350 -8.12 24.06 10.12
C GLU A 350 -9.01 23.90 8.87
N SER A 351 -8.40 23.52 7.73
CA SER A 351 -9.09 23.55 6.43
C SER A 351 -9.44 22.19 5.84
N LYS A 352 -8.74 21.14 6.24
CA LYS A 352 -8.81 19.83 5.59
C LYS A 352 -9.12 18.68 6.55
N TRP A 353 -8.42 18.59 7.70
CA TRP A 353 -8.52 17.42 8.56
C TRP A 353 -9.87 17.30 9.26
N ALA A 354 -10.30 16.06 9.50
CA ALA A 354 -11.52 15.77 10.24
C ALA A 354 -11.40 16.13 11.74
N VAL A 355 -10.18 16.25 12.25
CA VAL A 355 -9.84 16.51 13.65
C VAL A 355 -8.79 17.61 13.75
N SER A 356 -8.68 18.25 14.91
CA SER A 356 -7.63 19.25 15.11
C SER A 356 -6.28 18.59 15.35
N ILE A 357 -5.18 19.30 15.03
CA ILE A 357 -3.83 18.83 15.30
C ILE A 357 -3.61 18.53 16.79
N SER A 358 -4.26 19.33 17.70
CA SER A 358 -4.17 19.11 19.13
C SER A 358 -4.87 17.82 19.55
N ASP A 359 -6.01 17.46 18.95
CA ASP A 359 -6.70 16.20 19.26
C ASP A 359 -5.85 14.98 18.88
N VAL A 360 -5.09 15.08 17.78
CA VAL A 360 -4.14 14.04 17.36
C VAL A 360 -2.95 13.98 18.33
N GLN A 361 -2.36 15.12 18.68
CA GLN A 361 -1.21 15.20 19.60
C GLN A 361 -1.53 14.77 21.04
N ASP A 362 -2.78 14.93 21.49
CA ASP A 362 -3.22 14.51 22.82
C ASP A 362 -3.30 12.97 22.97
N LEU A 363 -3.16 12.23 21.86
CA LEU A 363 -3.09 10.75 21.86
C LEU A 363 -1.65 10.20 21.96
N ALA A 364 -0.62 11.08 21.94
CA ALA A 364 0.81 10.70 22.01
C ALA A 364 1.27 10.26 23.40
#